data_3c38ad70ae5bb8f7b11d5c00d0fd7e23
#
_entry.id   3c38ad70ae5bb8f7b11d5c00d0fd7e23
#
_cell.length_a   1.000
_cell.length_b   1.000
_cell.length_c   1.000
_cell.angle_alpha   90.00
_cell.angle_beta   90.00
_cell.angle_gamma   90.00
#
_symmetry.space_group_name_H-M   'P 1'
#
loop_
_entity.id
_entity.type
_entity.pdbx_description
1 polymer ?
#
loop_
_entity_poly.entity_id
_entity_poly.type
_entity_poly.pdbx_seq_one_letter_code
_entity_poly.pdbx_strand_id
1 'polypeptide(L)'
;LYSLQLDSFKIISDWYHLGIMELMKVKNFRHDTKWISRRLGVQIIQIELAIERLCRVGLIKIEEGKFVAIQSNGWVPGGVPSSSIRKFHRQVLEKALVAMETQVVNERFFSTRLLTLNRSELPKAFEAITEFQKKFCVSLESDTSKELLYCISMQLFKIVEEETV
;
A
#
# COMPACT_ATOMS: atom_id res chain seq x y z
N LEU A 1 -11.61 21.55 7.88
CA LEU A 1 -10.49 21.54 6.92
C LEU A 1 -9.22 20.93 7.52
N TYR A 2 -8.78 21.36 8.71
CA TYR A 2 -7.56 20.84 9.37
C TYR A 2 -7.64 19.34 9.72
N SER A 3 -8.77 18.86 10.23
CA SER A 3 -8.97 17.45 10.57
C SER A 3 -8.93 16.53 9.34
N LEU A 4 -9.51 16.96 8.21
CA LEU A 4 -9.49 16.20 6.96
C LEU A 4 -8.08 16.10 6.36
N GLN A 5 -7.27 17.13 6.48
CA GLN A 5 -5.86 17.07 6.08
C GLN A 5 -5.07 16.08 6.96
N LEU A 6 -5.29 16.11 8.27
CA LEU A 6 -4.66 15.18 9.20
C LEU A 6 -5.05 13.72 8.92
N ASP A 7 -6.32 13.46 8.65
CA ASP A 7 -6.82 12.14 8.27
C ASP A 7 -6.19 11.66 6.96
N SER A 8 -6.09 12.53 5.96
CA SER A 8 -5.42 12.22 4.68
C SER A 8 -3.96 11.84 4.87
N PHE A 9 -3.23 12.55 5.74
CA PHE A 9 -1.84 12.20 6.06
C PHE A 9 -1.72 10.85 6.76
N LYS A 10 -2.62 10.54 7.67
CA LYS A 10 -2.64 9.25 8.36
C LYS A 10 -2.96 8.09 7.41
N ILE A 11 -3.89 8.28 6.50
CA ILE A 11 -4.26 7.27 5.49
C ILE A 11 -3.06 6.91 4.61
N ILE A 12 -2.24 7.90 4.24
CA ILE A 12 -1.05 7.67 3.42
C ILE A 12 0.09 7.09 4.24
N SER A 13 0.29 7.55 5.48
CA SER A 13 1.44 7.12 6.28
C SER A 13 1.32 5.72 6.83
N ASP A 14 0.12 5.26 7.14
CA ASP A 14 -0.11 3.97 7.79
C ASP A 14 -0.72 2.97 6.79
N TRP A 15 0.09 2.01 6.35
CA TRP A 15 -0.18 1.07 5.25
C TRP A 15 -1.54 0.35 5.35
N TYR A 16 -2.02 0.11 6.58
CA TYR A 16 -3.23 -0.68 6.80
C TYR A 16 -4.52 0.03 6.34
N HIS A 17 -4.52 1.34 6.13
CA HIS A 17 -5.67 2.02 5.51
C HIS A 17 -5.92 1.52 4.08
N LEU A 18 -4.86 1.52 3.26
CA LEU A 18 -4.92 0.93 1.91
C LEU A 18 -5.11 -0.59 1.98
N GLY A 19 -4.51 -1.24 2.97
CA GLY A 19 -4.70 -2.66 3.25
C GLY A 19 -6.16 -3.03 3.51
N ILE A 20 -6.91 -2.22 4.27
CA ILE A 20 -8.36 -2.41 4.50
C ILE A 20 -9.12 -2.32 3.17
N MET A 21 -8.86 -1.28 2.37
CA MET A 21 -9.56 -1.07 1.10
C MET A 21 -9.31 -2.21 0.11
N GLU A 22 -8.09 -2.70 0.01
CA GLU A 22 -7.77 -3.86 -0.84
C GLU A 22 -8.35 -5.16 -0.27
N LEU A 23 -8.34 -5.35 1.05
CA LEU A 23 -8.90 -6.53 1.70
C LEU A 23 -10.43 -6.62 1.47
N MET A 24 -11.13 -5.51 1.30
CA MET A 24 -12.57 -5.49 0.96
C MET A 24 -12.88 -6.17 -0.39
N LYS A 25 -11.90 -6.37 -1.24
CA LYS A 25 -12.05 -7.01 -2.56
C LYS A 25 -11.94 -8.53 -2.52
N VAL A 26 -11.56 -9.13 -1.38
CA VAL A 26 -11.44 -10.59 -1.29
C VAL A 26 -12.81 -11.26 -1.18
N LYS A 27 -12.96 -12.43 -1.81
CA LYS A 27 -14.21 -13.19 -1.95
C LYS A 27 -14.95 -13.40 -0.63
N ASN A 28 -14.23 -13.67 0.45
CA ASN A 28 -14.79 -13.99 1.77
C ASN A 28 -14.59 -12.86 2.78
N PHE A 29 -14.62 -11.62 2.31
CA PHE A 29 -14.50 -10.46 3.18
C PHE A 29 -15.61 -10.44 4.24
N ARG A 30 -15.23 -10.14 5.47
CA ARG A 30 -16.18 -9.97 6.58
C ARG A 30 -16.18 -8.52 7.05
N HIS A 31 -17.36 -7.95 7.16
CA HIS A 31 -17.59 -6.59 7.66
C HIS A 31 -17.48 -6.53 9.19
N ASP A 32 -16.33 -6.98 9.71
CA ASP A 32 -16.05 -7.13 11.13
C ASP A 32 -14.63 -6.66 11.44
N THR A 33 -14.49 -5.66 12.29
CA THR A 33 -13.20 -5.05 12.66
C THR A 33 -12.25 -6.05 13.32
N LYS A 34 -12.77 -7.02 14.09
CA LYS A 34 -11.96 -8.10 14.70
C LYS A 34 -11.39 -9.03 13.63
N TRP A 35 -12.18 -9.36 12.62
CA TRP A 35 -11.73 -10.17 11.51
C TRP A 35 -10.65 -9.45 10.69
N ILE A 36 -10.85 -8.16 10.36
CA ILE A 36 -9.88 -7.33 9.64
C ILE A 36 -8.58 -7.21 10.45
N SER A 37 -8.67 -6.95 11.75
CA SER A 37 -7.53 -6.89 12.67
C SER A 37 -6.67 -8.16 12.60
N ARG A 38 -7.27 -9.33 12.69
CA ARG A 38 -6.56 -10.63 12.59
C ARG A 38 -5.94 -10.83 11.21
N ARG A 39 -6.65 -10.47 10.13
CA ARG A 39 -6.18 -10.65 8.75
C ARG A 39 -4.99 -9.76 8.44
N LEU A 40 -4.97 -8.53 8.92
CA LEU A 40 -3.89 -7.56 8.67
C LEU A 40 -2.78 -7.61 9.73
N GLY A 41 -2.99 -8.29 10.87
CA GLY A 41 -2.04 -8.29 11.98
C GLY A 41 -1.90 -6.90 12.61
N VAL A 42 -3.00 -6.13 12.69
CA VAL A 42 -3.04 -4.77 13.22
C VAL A 42 -4.00 -4.74 14.41
N GLN A 43 -3.68 -3.98 15.45
CA GLN A 43 -4.52 -3.89 16.64
C GLN A 43 -5.93 -3.39 16.27
N ILE A 44 -6.95 -3.96 16.93
CA ILE A 44 -8.36 -3.67 16.62
C ILE A 44 -8.68 -2.18 16.72
N ILE A 45 -8.17 -1.48 17.73
CA ILE A 45 -8.39 -0.03 17.88
C ILE A 45 -7.81 0.78 16.71
N GLN A 46 -6.70 0.33 16.13
CA GLN A 46 -6.12 0.98 14.94
C GLN A 46 -6.99 0.74 13.71
N ILE A 47 -7.59 -0.45 13.58
CA ILE A 47 -8.53 -0.75 12.48
C ILE A 47 -9.81 0.08 12.61
N GLU A 48 -10.39 0.19 13.80
CA GLU A 48 -11.58 1.00 14.08
C GLU A 48 -11.32 2.47 13.71
N LEU A 49 -10.24 3.05 14.20
CA LEU A 49 -9.84 4.42 13.87
C LEU A 49 -9.53 4.61 12.38
N ALA A 50 -8.98 3.60 11.71
CA ALA A 50 -8.71 3.66 10.28
C ALA A 50 -10.01 3.67 9.46
N ILE A 51 -10.98 2.84 9.81
CA ILE A 51 -12.30 2.81 9.16
C ILE A 51 -13.00 4.15 9.36
N GLU A 52 -12.99 4.71 10.56
CA GLU A 52 -13.57 6.03 10.83
C GLU A 52 -12.92 7.12 9.96
N ARG A 53 -11.58 7.12 9.81
CA ARG A 53 -10.88 8.07 8.94
C ARG A 53 -11.27 7.89 7.48
N LEU A 54 -11.30 6.65 7.00
CA LEU A 54 -11.69 6.34 5.63
C LEU A 54 -13.14 6.79 5.34
N CYS A 55 -14.04 6.67 6.32
CA CYS A 55 -15.39 7.20 6.22
C CYS A 55 -15.41 8.74 6.17
N ARG A 56 -14.67 9.41 7.05
CA ARG A 56 -14.61 10.88 7.09
C ARG A 56 -14.08 11.52 5.81
N VAL A 57 -13.12 10.85 5.15
CA VAL A 57 -12.57 11.33 3.86
C VAL A 57 -13.39 10.84 2.66
N GLY A 58 -14.44 10.06 2.87
CA GLY A 58 -15.34 9.61 1.81
C GLY A 58 -14.80 8.47 0.94
N LEU A 59 -13.86 7.67 1.43
CA LEU A 59 -13.32 6.48 0.72
C LEU A 59 -14.12 5.22 1.02
N ILE A 60 -14.75 5.15 2.19
CA ILE A 60 -15.65 4.08 2.62
C ILE A 60 -16.94 4.72 3.17
N LYS A 61 -18.06 4.06 2.99
CA LYS A 61 -19.31 4.33 3.71
C LYS A 61 -19.77 3.07 4.42
N ILE A 62 -20.59 3.25 5.44
CA ILE A 62 -21.23 2.14 6.16
C ILE A 62 -22.71 2.16 5.80
N GLU A 63 -23.18 1.09 5.16
CA GLU A 63 -24.58 0.89 4.80
C GLU A 63 -25.07 -0.43 5.39
N GLU A 64 -26.11 -0.38 6.20
CA GLU A 64 -26.70 -1.57 6.85
C GLU A 64 -25.65 -2.44 7.57
N GLY A 65 -24.68 -1.80 8.24
CA GLY A 65 -23.58 -2.47 8.93
C GLY A 65 -22.48 -3.05 8.02
N LYS A 66 -22.55 -2.78 6.71
CA LYS A 66 -21.53 -3.22 5.74
C LYS A 66 -20.63 -2.07 5.32
N PHE A 67 -19.34 -2.36 5.20
CA PHE A 67 -18.37 -1.43 4.63
C PHE A 67 -18.48 -1.47 3.10
N VAL A 68 -18.71 -0.32 2.51
CA VAL A 68 -18.82 -0.15 1.05
C VAL A 68 -17.76 0.83 0.59
N ALA A 69 -16.88 0.39 -0.31
CA ALA A 69 -15.88 1.27 -0.91
C ALA A 69 -16.56 2.25 -1.87
N ILE A 70 -16.23 3.53 -1.73
CA ILE A 70 -16.64 4.55 -2.68
C ILE A 70 -15.55 4.59 -3.76
N GLN A 71 -15.93 4.39 -5.02
CA GLN A 71 -14.96 4.44 -6.13
C GLN A 71 -14.33 5.85 -6.17
N SER A 72 -13.08 5.93 -5.74
CA SER A 72 -12.24 7.08 -5.97
C SER A 72 -11.26 6.73 -7.08
N ASN A 73 -11.45 7.28 -8.26
CA ASN A 73 -10.47 7.18 -9.34
C ASN A 73 -9.16 7.82 -8.89
N GLY A 74 -8.28 6.99 -8.29
CA GLY A 74 -6.92 7.43 -7.94
C GLY A 74 -6.87 8.56 -6.92
N TRP A 75 -7.55 8.42 -5.77
CA TRP A 75 -7.42 9.37 -4.68
C TRP A 75 -5.97 9.45 -4.19
N VAL A 76 -5.30 10.50 -4.58
CA VAL A 76 -4.01 10.91 -4.02
C VAL A 76 -4.22 12.31 -3.47
N PRO A 77 -4.19 12.52 -2.16
CA PRO A 77 -4.30 13.86 -1.61
C PRO A 77 -3.13 14.72 -2.08
N GLY A 78 -3.42 15.89 -2.59
CA GLY A 78 -2.40 16.89 -2.88
C GLY A 78 -1.68 17.32 -1.59
N GLY A 79 -0.39 17.65 -1.69
CA GLY A 79 0.38 18.23 -0.59
C GLY A 79 0.78 17.25 0.53
N VAL A 80 0.92 15.96 0.21
CA VAL A 80 1.37 14.94 1.17
C VAL A 80 2.80 15.21 1.62
N PRO A 81 3.08 15.31 2.93
CA PRO A 81 4.44 15.46 3.41
C PRO A 81 5.30 14.25 3.04
N SER A 82 6.52 14.49 2.58
CA SER A 82 7.49 13.44 2.26
C SER A 82 7.77 12.48 3.44
N SER A 83 7.57 12.95 4.69
CA SER A 83 7.66 12.13 5.90
C SER A 83 6.60 11.04 5.97
N SER A 84 5.35 11.32 5.57
CA SER A 84 4.27 10.32 5.52
C SER A 84 4.55 9.25 4.48
N ILE A 85 5.02 9.65 3.30
CA ILE A 85 5.42 8.73 2.24
C ILE A 85 6.59 7.84 2.69
N ARG A 86 7.61 8.43 3.32
CA ARG A 86 8.75 7.65 3.88
C ARG A 86 8.29 6.67 4.95
N LYS A 87 7.35 7.06 5.83
CA LYS A 87 6.80 6.16 6.85
C LYS A 87 6.10 4.97 6.21
N PHE A 88 5.27 5.21 5.21
CA PHE A 88 4.59 4.16 4.44
C PHE A 88 5.59 3.16 3.85
N HIS A 89 6.57 3.66 3.10
CA HIS A 89 7.59 2.79 2.49
C HIS A 89 8.39 2.00 3.53
N ARG A 90 8.74 2.62 4.65
CA ARG A 90 9.42 1.92 5.75
C ARG A 90 8.59 0.75 6.27
N GLN A 91 7.32 0.96 6.56
CA GLN A 91 6.41 -0.09 7.02
C GLN A 91 6.28 -1.23 6.00
N VAL A 92 6.22 -0.91 4.70
CA VAL A 92 6.17 -1.91 3.63
C VAL A 92 7.47 -2.72 3.57
N LEU A 93 8.62 -2.08 3.66
CA LEU A 93 9.93 -2.75 3.67
C LEU A 93 10.11 -3.62 4.92
N GLU A 94 9.69 -3.18 6.10
CA GLU A 94 9.68 -3.99 7.33
C GLU A 94 8.84 -5.26 7.15
N LYS A 95 7.66 -5.15 6.52
CA LYS A 95 6.84 -6.32 6.19
C LYS A 95 7.51 -7.25 5.19
N ALA A 96 8.20 -6.71 4.20
CA ALA A 96 8.96 -7.51 3.24
C ALA A 96 10.10 -8.29 3.93
N LEU A 97 10.82 -7.68 4.87
CA LEU A 97 11.83 -8.37 5.67
C LEU A 97 11.24 -9.54 6.46
N VAL A 98 10.11 -9.32 7.14
CA VAL A 98 9.42 -10.40 7.88
C VAL A 98 8.96 -11.50 6.91
N ALA A 99 8.36 -11.14 5.77
CA ALA A 99 7.90 -12.10 4.77
C ALA A 99 9.05 -12.94 4.21
N MET A 100 10.23 -12.35 4.01
CA MET A 100 11.42 -13.05 3.55
C MET A 100 11.83 -14.19 4.50
N GLU A 101 11.67 -13.99 5.81
CA GLU A 101 12.04 -14.98 6.83
C GLU A 101 10.94 -16.01 7.14
N THR A 102 9.65 -15.63 7.00
CA THR A 102 8.53 -16.40 7.54
C THR A 102 7.66 -17.08 6.49
N GLN A 103 7.57 -16.53 5.28
CA GLN A 103 6.73 -17.10 4.22
C GLN A 103 7.49 -18.18 3.43
N VAL A 104 6.79 -19.19 2.97
CA VAL A 104 7.38 -20.23 2.12
C VAL A 104 7.72 -19.71 0.73
N VAL A 105 8.72 -20.29 0.09
CA VAL A 105 9.33 -19.75 -1.15
C VAL A 105 8.34 -19.64 -2.32
N ASN A 106 7.37 -20.54 -2.41
CA ASN A 106 6.35 -20.51 -3.47
C ASN A 106 5.20 -19.51 -3.22
N GLU A 107 5.19 -18.83 -2.07
CA GLU A 107 4.18 -17.81 -1.74
C GLU A 107 4.77 -16.40 -1.73
N ARG A 108 6.07 -16.25 -1.98
CA ARG A 108 6.76 -14.96 -2.02
C ARG A 108 7.71 -14.87 -3.20
N PHE A 109 7.95 -13.66 -3.65
CA PHE A 109 8.92 -13.41 -4.72
C PHE A 109 9.88 -12.29 -4.31
N PHE A 110 11.17 -12.62 -4.26
CA PHE A 110 12.25 -11.65 -4.04
C PHE A 110 13.23 -11.73 -5.21
N SER A 111 13.48 -10.61 -5.84
CA SER A 111 14.42 -10.52 -6.96
C SER A 111 15.23 -9.24 -6.85
N THR A 112 16.53 -9.37 -7.04
CA THR A 112 17.47 -8.25 -6.98
C THR A 112 18.34 -8.24 -8.24
N ARG A 113 18.55 -7.06 -8.79
CA ARG A 113 19.51 -6.81 -9.86
C ARG A 113 20.39 -5.63 -9.51
N LEU A 114 21.68 -5.77 -9.72
CA LEU A 114 22.63 -4.65 -9.69
C LEU A 114 22.88 -4.21 -11.13
N LEU A 115 22.81 -2.92 -11.35
CA LEU A 115 23.02 -2.32 -12.68
C LEU A 115 23.73 -0.98 -12.54
N THR A 116 24.41 -0.59 -13.60
CA THR A 116 24.96 0.75 -13.75
C THR A 116 24.10 1.54 -14.72
N LEU A 117 23.88 2.81 -14.43
CA LEU A 117 23.14 3.72 -15.29
C LEU A 117 23.69 5.14 -15.15
N ASN A 118 23.47 5.97 -16.17
CA ASN A 118 23.76 7.39 -16.10
C ASN A 118 22.67 8.12 -15.34
N ARG A 119 23.03 9.17 -14.60
CA ARG A 119 22.06 9.98 -13.84
C ARG A 119 20.94 10.53 -14.76
N SER A 120 21.25 10.86 -16.00
CA SER A 120 20.29 11.33 -17.02
C SER A 120 19.24 10.28 -17.40
N GLU A 121 19.47 8.99 -17.13
CA GLU A 121 18.54 7.90 -17.44
C GLU A 121 17.52 7.64 -16.32
N LEU A 122 17.72 8.21 -15.11
CA LEU A 122 16.83 8.02 -13.97
C LEU A 122 15.35 8.32 -14.26
N PRO A 123 14.98 9.43 -14.92
CA PRO A 123 13.58 9.70 -15.23
C PRO A 123 12.93 8.59 -16.07
N LYS A 124 13.63 8.09 -17.08
CA LYS A 124 13.18 6.98 -17.92
C LYS A 124 13.04 5.68 -17.13
N ALA A 125 13.98 5.40 -16.22
CA ALA A 125 13.91 4.24 -15.35
C ALA A 125 12.70 4.31 -14.41
N PHE A 126 12.41 5.47 -13.82
CA PHE A 126 11.24 5.66 -12.95
C PHE A 126 9.93 5.47 -13.71
N GLU A 127 9.84 6.00 -14.93
CA GLU A 127 8.69 5.82 -15.79
C GLU A 127 8.47 4.34 -16.12
N ALA A 128 9.52 3.62 -16.50
CA ALA A 128 9.45 2.20 -16.84
C ALA A 128 8.97 1.34 -15.63
N ILE A 129 9.45 1.63 -14.41
CA ILE A 129 9.01 0.95 -13.19
C ILE A 129 7.53 1.24 -12.92
N THR A 130 7.12 2.50 -13.04
CA THR A 130 5.74 2.92 -12.80
C THR A 130 4.77 2.24 -13.79
N GLU A 131 5.12 2.22 -15.07
CA GLU A 131 4.35 1.53 -16.11
C GLU A 131 4.27 0.02 -15.88
N PHE A 132 5.38 -0.60 -15.50
CA PHE A 132 5.38 -2.02 -15.16
C PHE A 132 4.42 -2.34 -14.00
N GLN A 133 4.52 -1.61 -12.89
CA GLN A 133 3.63 -1.82 -11.73
C GLN A 133 2.16 -1.67 -12.12
N LYS A 134 1.82 -0.63 -12.88
CA LYS A 134 0.46 -0.37 -13.36
C LYS A 134 -0.06 -1.52 -14.22
N LYS A 135 0.69 -1.93 -15.24
CA LYS A 135 0.31 -3.04 -16.14
C LYS A 135 0.19 -4.36 -15.38
N PHE A 136 1.11 -4.63 -14.46
CA PHE A 136 1.07 -5.82 -13.62
C PHE A 136 -0.21 -5.87 -12.77
N CYS A 137 -0.54 -4.80 -12.06
CA CYS A 137 -1.76 -4.74 -11.26
C CYS A 137 -3.03 -4.93 -12.11
N VAL A 138 -3.12 -4.23 -13.24
CA VAL A 138 -4.27 -4.34 -14.16
C VAL A 138 -4.42 -5.78 -14.68
N SER A 139 -3.33 -6.49 -14.96
CA SER A 139 -3.40 -7.88 -15.45
C SER A 139 -4.01 -8.85 -14.44
N LEU A 140 -4.02 -8.49 -13.15
CA LEU A 140 -4.59 -9.30 -12.06
C LEU A 140 -5.99 -8.83 -11.61
N GLU A 141 -6.52 -7.75 -12.18
CA GLU A 141 -7.81 -7.19 -11.76
C GLU A 141 -9.03 -7.99 -12.21
N SER A 142 -8.91 -8.72 -13.31
CA SER A 142 -10.02 -9.46 -13.94
C SER A 142 -10.55 -10.64 -13.13
N ASP A 143 -9.76 -11.17 -12.20
CA ASP A 143 -10.19 -12.27 -11.34
C ASP A 143 -11.07 -11.75 -10.19
N THR A 144 -12.31 -12.23 -10.12
CA THR A 144 -13.26 -11.90 -9.05
C THR A 144 -13.17 -12.85 -7.85
N SER A 145 -12.36 -13.91 -7.93
CA SER A 145 -12.20 -14.92 -6.88
C SER A 145 -10.99 -14.67 -5.97
N LYS A 146 -10.60 -13.40 -5.79
CA LYS A 146 -9.45 -13.01 -4.97
C LYS A 146 -9.57 -13.50 -3.53
N GLU A 147 -8.52 -14.12 -3.00
CA GLU A 147 -8.51 -14.72 -1.68
C GLU A 147 -7.52 -14.06 -0.71
N LEU A 148 -6.43 -13.49 -1.23
CA LEU A 148 -5.31 -13.00 -0.46
C LEU A 148 -4.93 -11.58 -0.85
N LEU A 149 -4.43 -10.84 0.13
CA LEU A 149 -3.84 -9.52 -0.07
C LEU A 149 -2.32 -9.65 -0.19
N TYR A 150 -1.78 -9.25 -1.32
CA TYR A 150 -0.35 -9.16 -1.58
C TYR A 150 0.08 -7.70 -1.75
N CYS A 151 1.35 -7.43 -1.50
CA CYS A 151 1.99 -6.16 -1.79
C CYS A 151 3.12 -6.38 -2.80
N ILE A 152 3.12 -5.61 -3.89
CA ILE A 152 4.28 -5.45 -4.75
C ILE A 152 4.93 -4.12 -4.44
N SER A 153 6.22 -4.13 -4.08
CA SER A 153 7.01 -2.92 -3.91
C SER A 153 8.31 -3.03 -4.70
N MET A 154 8.71 -1.95 -5.32
CA MET A 154 9.93 -1.88 -6.11
C MET A 154 10.75 -0.68 -5.68
N GLN A 155 12.05 -0.87 -5.51
CA GLN A 155 12.99 0.16 -5.11
C GLN A 155 14.12 0.24 -6.13
N LEU A 156 14.42 1.44 -6.59
CA LEU A 156 15.61 1.78 -7.34
C LEU A 156 16.37 2.85 -6.56
N PHE A 157 17.55 2.51 -6.07
CA PHE A 157 18.33 3.41 -5.23
C PHE A 157 19.82 3.25 -5.49
N LYS A 158 20.56 4.31 -5.17
CA LYS A 158 22.02 4.34 -5.33
C LYS A 158 22.68 3.55 -4.19
N ILE A 159 23.60 2.65 -4.53
CA ILE A 159 24.38 1.85 -3.56
C ILE A 159 25.76 2.47 -3.31
N VAL A 160 26.35 3.09 -4.35
CA VAL A 160 27.70 3.66 -4.24
C VAL A 160 27.70 5.01 -3.54
N GLU A 161 28.76 5.29 -2.78
CA GLU A 161 29.04 6.62 -2.26
C GLU A 161 29.52 7.55 -3.40
N GLU A 162 29.22 8.84 -3.29
CA GLU A 162 29.79 9.85 -4.18
C GLU A 162 31.20 10.19 -3.72
N GLU A 163 32.16 10.20 -4.65
CA GLU A 163 33.48 10.73 -4.34
C GLU A 163 33.34 12.23 -4.00
N THR A 164 33.73 12.59 -2.78
CA THR A 164 33.84 13.98 -2.37
C THR A 164 35.05 14.57 -3.08
N VAL A 165 34.81 15.44 -4.06
CA VAL A 165 35.87 16.21 -4.74
C VAL A 165 36.35 17.33 -3.82
#